data_5f97f9fcfec9ca9af0ea94b01ac7688f
#
_entry.id   5f97f9fcfec9ca9af0ea94b01ac7688f
#
_cell.length_a   1.000
_cell.length_b   1.000
_cell.length_c   1.000
_cell.angle_alpha   90.00
_cell.angle_beta   90.00
_cell.angle_gamma   90.00
#
_symmetry.space_group_name_H-M   'P 1'
#
loop_
_entity.id
_entity.type
_entity.pdbx_description
1 polymer ?
#
loop_
_entity_poly.entity_id
_entity_poly.type
_entity_poly.pdbx_seq_one_letter_code
_entity_poly.pdbx_strand_id
1 'polypeptide(L)'
;MAGLGGVFPNHEDHLLDKKKISEYFSGNFHEILYPLNYSSKYGPWQYHCPPDHKNFIDLNTLTWNGKVKVINKTDPNSPVISGANKDINCSVVNNFIHSMISKVTYQINDFQMGDSAAKSYSYRAYIDNVLSFSEGAKKQSLKYHGFEKDTAGNFDDVNKIVASNKNTGFQKRSELFCSNNYFHFSVKLRIDLANIDQFLQPGVQLRFEIERNSDPFALLSDVGNDTSFEFDIKDSTLEFDKMMPTAEYLQHFEQNATENPLVYSYDKSQIHYFNYPSGVNDLSIYSMFHTDKMPSYLVFGMVENDAFDGTMSKNPFNFQPFDLKEFYLLVNGISYPSQPVKMDKASMDYHHVYVNEFLDKLKLKNSNDNIGISGQDWIDGNFFWIVDLNVDKCCNFHEHRSNPGTINLKMQTKTALSKTTRLIVYSSSRERLSIDHQTGLVMSTTTM
;
A
#
# COMPACT_ATOMS: atom_id res chain seq x y z
N MET A 1 -0.83 10.84 -9.71
CA MET A 1 -2.08 11.52 -9.31
C MET A 1 -2.74 12.07 -10.54
N ALA A 2 -3.76 11.40 -11.06
CA ALA A 2 -4.73 12.07 -11.89
C ALA A 2 -5.51 13.00 -10.96
N GLY A 3 -5.20 14.30 -11.01
CA GLY A 3 -6.03 15.31 -10.37
C GLY A 3 -7.44 15.14 -10.90
N LEU A 4 -8.40 14.96 -10.02
CA LEU A 4 -9.80 15.31 -10.26
C LEU A 4 -9.89 16.85 -10.38
N GLY A 5 -9.15 17.43 -11.30
CA GLY A 5 -9.50 18.67 -11.94
C GLY A 5 -10.69 18.32 -12.82
N GLY A 6 -11.88 18.30 -12.22
CA GLY A 6 -13.10 18.33 -12.99
C GLY A 6 -13.10 19.61 -13.80
N VAL A 7 -12.52 19.56 -14.98
CA VAL A 7 -12.93 20.43 -16.06
C VAL A 7 -14.36 19.98 -16.33
N PHE A 8 -15.32 20.64 -15.67
CA PHE A 8 -16.68 20.63 -16.18
C PHE A 8 -16.57 21.21 -17.58
N PRO A 9 -16.78 20.43 -18.65
CA PRO A 9 -16.78 20.98 -19.98
C PRO A 9 -17.80 22.12 -20.01
N ASN A 10 -17.44 23.24 -20.61
CA ASN A 10 -18.30 24.36 -20.73
C ASN A 10 -19.65 23.90 -21.27
N HIS A 11 -20.72 24.22 -20.58
CA HIS A 11 -22.08 23.76 -20.86
C HIS A 11 -22.56 24.08 -22.28
N GLU A 12 -21.87 24.94 -22.97
CA GLU A 12 -22.23 25.41 -24.33
C GLU A 12 -21.79 24.44 -25.44
N ASP A 13 -20.72 23.68 -25.26
CA ASP A 13 -20.24 22.74 -26.28
C ASP A 13 -21.05 21.43 -26.35
N HIS A 14 -21.88 21.16 -25.34
CA HIS A 14 -22.68 19.93 -25.27
C HIS A 14 -24.09 20.06 -25.91
N LEU A 15 -24.52 21.24 -26.27
CA LEU A 15 -25.87 21.44 -26.86
C LEU A 15 -26.00 20.90 -28.30
N LEU A 16 -24.89 20.65 -28.97
CA LEU A 16 -24.89 20.18 -30.38
C LEU A 16 -24.27 18.79 -30.55
N ASP A 17 -23.52 18.26 -29.54
CA ASP A 17 -23.00 16.92 -29.60
C ASP A 17 -24.05 15.90 -29.11
N LYS A 18 -24.52 15.07 -30.02
CA LYS A 18 -25.23 13.84 -29.65
C LYS A 18 -24.32 13.05 -28.74
N LYS A 19 -24.69 12.89 -27.45
CA LYS A 19 -23.99 11.98 -26.56
C LYS A 19 -23.82 10.66 -27.29
N LYS A 20 -22.57 10.24 -27.55
CA LYS A 20 -22.31 8.93 -28.09
C LYS A 20 -22.80 7.95 -27.03
N ILE A 21 -23.86 7.22 -27.34
CA ILE A 21 -24.34 6.12 -26.50
C ILE A 21 -23.24 5.06 -26.57
N SER A 22 -22.75 4.59 -25.43
CA SER A 22 -21.82 3.45 -25.40
C SER A 22 -22.60 2.20 -25.82
N GLU A 23 -22.32 1.71 -27.01
CA GLU A 23 -22.93 0.51 -27.57
C GLU A 23 -22.16 -0.77 -27.19
N TYR A 24 -21.11 -0.65 -26.36
CA TYR A 24 -20.22 -1.76 -26.06
C TYR A 24 -20.72 -2.65 -24.93
N PHE A 25 -21.35 -2.10 -23.91
CA PHE A 25 -21.83 -2.82 -22.74
C PHE A 25 -23.32 -2.59 -22.51
N SER A 26 -24.03 -3.68 -22.21
CA SER A 26 -25.45 -3.67 -21.89
C SER A 26 -25.73 -3.45 -20.40
N GLY A 27 -24.75 -3.67 -19.54
CA GLY A 27 -24.85 -3.48 -18.09
C GLY A 27 -23.64 -4.03 -17.33
N ASN A 28 -23.77 -4.05 -16.02
CA ASN A 28 -22.82 -4.69 -15.12
C ASN A 28 -23.58 -5.47 -14.03
N PHE A 29 -22.89 -6.38 -13.37
CA PHE A 29 -23.36 -7.03 -12.16
C PHE A 29 -22.22 -7.27 -11.19
N HIS A 30 -22.57 -7.35 -9.93
CA HIS A 30 -21.63 -7.51 -8.83
C HIS A 30 -21.38 -8.98 -8.54
N GLU A 31 -20.12 -9.40 -8.57
CA GLU A 31 -19.68 -10.77 -8.24
C GLU A 31 -19.16 -10.80 -6.81
N ILE A 32 -19.62 -11.77 -6.02
CA ILE A 32 -19.22 -11.96 -4.63
C ILE A 32 -18.54 -13.31 -4.50
N LEU A 33 -17.28 -13.31 -4.09
CA LEU A 33 -16.50 -14.51 -3.83
C LEU A 33 -16.43 -14.77 -2.32
N TYR A 34 -16.78 -15.98 -1.93
CA TYR A 34 -16.62 -16.45 -0.55
C TYR A 34 -15.30 -17.23 -0.42
N PRO A 35 -14.66 -17.20 0.76
CA PRO A 35 -13.43 -17.95 0.96
C PRO A 35 -13.68 -19.45 0.88
N LEU A 36 -12.83 -20.18 0.14
CA LEU A 36 -12.90 -21.64 0.00
C LEU A 36 -12.72 -22.37 1.35
N ASN A 37 -11.96 -21.75 2.26
CA ASN A 37 -11.66 -22.25 3.60
C ASN A 37 -12.37 -21.43 4.68
N TYR A 38 -13.67 -21.31 4.58
CA TYR A 38 -14.54 -20.46 5.42
C TYR A 38 -14.33 -20.62 6.93
N SER A 39 -13.90 -21.78 7.40
CA SER A 39 -13.66 -22.10 8.81
C SER A 39 -12.29 -21.65 9.34
N SER A 40 -11.40 -21.16 8.48
CA SER A 40 -10.05 -20.76 8.92
C SER A 40 -10.05 -19.36 9.54
N LYS A 41 -9.99 -19.28 10.87
CA LYS A 41 -9.86 -18.03 11.63
C LYS A 41 -8.55 -17.29 11.32
N TYR A 42 -7.50 -18.04 11.05
CA TYR A 42 -6.14 -17.49 10.90
C TYR A 42 -5.66 -17.39 9.45
N GLY A 43 -6.54 -17.72 8.48
CA GLY A 43 -6.16 -17.71 7.07
C GLY A 43 -5.21 -18.86 6.68
N PRO A 44 -4.56 -18.81 5.52
CA PRO A 44 -4.84 -17.84 4.47
C PRO A 44 -6.26 -17.93 3.93
N TRP A 45 -6.87 -16.81 3.56
CA TRP A 45 -8.19 -16.83 2.91
C TRP A 45 -8.01 -16.93 1.40
N GLN A 46 -8.56 -17.99 0.83
CA GLN A 46 -8.45 -18.31 -0.59
C GLN A 46 -9.78 -18.08 -1.27
N TYR A 47 -9.76 -17.33 -2.39
CA TYR A 47 -10.94 -17.03 -3.20
C TYR A 47 -10.70 -17.49 -4.63
N HIS A 48 -11.76 -17.97 -5.27
CA HIS A 48 -11.68 -18.47 -6.63
C HIS A 48 -12.83 -17.91 -7.46
N CYS A 49 -12.49 -17.25 -8.55
CA CYS A 49 -13.41 -16.86 -9.61
C CYS A 49 -13.19 -17.78 -10.79
N PRO A 50 -14.15 -18.65 -11.14
CA PRO A 50 -14.05 -19.51 -12.32
C PRO A 50 -14.07 -18.67 -13.60
N PRO A 51 -13.54 -19.20 -14.72
CA PRO A 51 -13.55 -18.50 -16.00
C PRO A 51 -14.98 -18.24 -16.46
N ASP A 52 -15.24 -17.02 -16.91
CA ASP A 52 -16.49 -16.57 -17.49
C ASP A 52 -16.23 -16.08 -18.91
N HIS A 53 -16.66 -16.86 -19.90
CA HIS A 53 -16.38 -16.59 -21.32
C HIS A 53 -17.27 -15.50 -21.94
N LYS A 54 -18.17 -14.89 -21.16
CA LYS A 54 -19.11 -13.89 -21.66
C LYS A 54 -18.85 -12.49 -21.17
N ASN A 55 -18.36 -12.36 -19.94
CA ASN A 55 -18.26 -11.07 -19.26
C ASN A 55 -16.81 -10.65 -19.02
N PHE A 56 -16.58 -9.37 -19.12
CA PHE A 56 -15.31 -8.75 -18.75
C PHE A 56 -15.25 -8.51 -17.23
N ILE A 57 -14.06 -8.46 -16.65
CA ILE A 57 -13.85 -8.26 -15.22
C ILE A 57 -13.25 -6.87 -14.99
N ASP A 58 -13.87 -6.08 -14.11
CA ASP A 58 -13.35 -4.80 -13.64
C ASP A 58 -12.62 -4.96 -12.31
N LEU A 59 -11.30 -5.17 -12.34
CA LEU A 59 -10.50 -5.26 -11.12
C LEU A 59 -10.32 -3.91 -10.40
N ASN A 60 -10.66 -2.79 -11.04
CA ASN A 60 -10.62 -1.49 -10.39
C ASN A 60 -11.68 -1.36 -9.29
N THR A 61 -12.74 -2.18 -9.35
CA THR A 61 -13.79 -2.26 -8.33
C THR A 61 -13.51 -3.30 -7.24
N LEU A 62 -12.34 -4.00 -7.28
CA LEU A 62 -12.02 -5.07 -6.35
C LEU A 62 -11.95 -4.58 -4.90
N THR A 63 -12.86 -5.09 -4.06
CA THR A 63 -12.94 -4.78 -2.63
C THR A 63 -12.91 -6.03 -1.78
N TRP A 64 -12.24 -5.92 -0.64
CA TRP A 64 -12.27 -6.92 0.43
C TRP A 64 -13.18 -6.43 1.55
N ASN A 65 -14.19 -7.23 1.87
CA ASN A 65 -15.21 -6.90 2.85
C ASN A 65 -15.16 -7.89 4.01
N GLY A 66 -15.68 -7.45 5.16
CA GLY A 66 -15.77 -8.30 6.34
C GLY A 66 -16.08 -7.50 7.60
N LYS A 67 -15.95 -8.17 8.74
CA LYS A 67 -16.07 -7.53 10.04
C LYS A 67 -14.96 -7.99 10.98
N VAL A 68 -14.44 -7.07 11.79
CA VAL A 68 -13.31 -7.31 12.67
C VAL A 68 -13.53 -6.67 14.03
N LYS A 69 -13.00 -7.29 15.08
CA LYS A 69 -12.81 -6.68 16.39
C LYS A 69 -11.58 -7.24 17.08
N VAL A 70 -11.04 -6.51 18.05
CA VAL A 70 -10.01 -7.02 18.96
C VAL A 70 -10.69 -7.71 20.13
N ILE A 71 -10.19 -8.90 20.48
CA ILE A 71 -10.73 -9.71 21.59
C ILE A 71 -9.60 -10.15 22.51
N ASN A 72 -9.97 -10.47 23.76
CA ASN A 72 -9.09 -11.17 24.66
C ASN A 72 -9.21 -12.68 24.38
N LYS A 73 -8.07 -13.36 24.14
CA LYS A 73 -8.03 -14.82 23.85
C LYS A 73 -8.53 -15.68 24.99
N THR A 74 -8.22 -15.27 26.23
CA THR A 74 -8.56 -16.04 27.43
C THR A 74 -10.02 -15.83 27.85
N ASP A 75 -10.57 -14.65 27.62
CA ASP A 75 -11.96 -14.31 27.87
C ASP A 75 -12.48 -13.37 26.79
N PRO A 76 -13.07 -13.91 25.69
CA PRO A 76 -13.60 -13.10 24.59
C PRO A 76 -14.71 -12.11 24.97
N ASN A 77 -15.30 -12.26 26.16
CA ASN A 77 -16.33 -11.36 26.70
C ASN A 77 -15.73 -10.27 27.59
N SER A 78 -14.44 -10.40 27.95
CA SER A 78 -13.75 -9.37 28.74
C SER A 78 -13.50 -8.13 27.87
N PRO A 79 -13.87 -6.92 28.35
CA PRO A 79 -13.69 -5.71 27.57
C PRO A 79 -12.20 -5.39 27.41
N VAL A 80 -11.80 -5.02 26.19
CA VAL A 80 -10.45 -4.54 25.89
C VAL A 80 -10.25 -3.11 26.38
N ILE A 81 -11.35 -2.34 26.47
CA ILE A 81 -11.40 -1.03 27.13
C ILE A 81 -12.07 -1.23 28.48
N SER A 82 -11.39 -0.93 29.58
CA SER A 82 -11.87 -1.23 30.94
C SER A 82 -11.64 -0.08 31.92
N GLY A 83 -12.34 -0.16 33.06
CA GLY A 83 -12.18 0.76 34.18
C GLY A 83 -13.03 2.05 34.11
N ALA A 84 -13.05 2.80 35.22
CA ALA A 84 -13.81 4.04 35.35
C ALA A 84 -13.33 5.15 34.40
N ASN A 85 -12.05 5.13 34.02
CA ASN A 85 -11.40 6.07 33.11
C ASN A 85 -11.32 5.58 31.66
N LYS A 86 -11.95 4.44 31.34
CA LYS A 86 -11.87 3.78 30.03
C LYS A 86 -10.40 3.50 29.62
N ASP A 87 -9.61 2.94 30.54
CA ASP A 87 -8.25 2.53 30.25
C ASP A 87 -8.22 1.55 29.08
N ILE A 88 -7.28 1.77 28.17
CA ILE A 88 -7.12 1.00 26.94
C ILE A 88 -6.03 -0.04 27.15
N ASN A 89 -6.38 -1.31 27.25
CA ASN A 89 -5.41 -2.39 27.41
C ASN A 89 -4.71 -2.76 26.08
N CYS A 90 -5.39 -2.54 24.97
CA CYS A 90 -4.87 -2.81 23.63
C CYS A 90 -5.53 -1.86 22.62
N SER A 91 -4.78 -1.48 21.60
CA SER A 91 -5.29 -0.77 20.43
C SER A 91 -4.70 -1.40 19.16
N VAL A 92 -5.01 -0.83 18.01
CA VAL A 92 -4.54 -1.31 16.72
C VAL A 92 -3.55 -0.31 16.10
N VAL A 93 -2.69 -0.79 15.22
CA VAL A 93 -1.79 0.06 14.42
C VAL A 93 -2.58 0.92 13.44
N ASN A 94 -1.95 1.97 12.92
CA ASN A 94 -2.58 2.80 11.88
C ASN A 94 -2.80 2.00 10.59
N ASN A 95 -3.81 2.38 9.79
CA ASN A 95 -4.19 1.67 8.56
C ASN A 95 -4.57 0.20 8.82
N PHE A 96 -5.28 -0.05 9.93
CA PHE A 96 -5.44 -1.37 10.54
C PHE A 96 -5.96 -2.44 9.59
N ILE A 97 -7.00 -2.15 8.79
CA ILE A 97 -7.59 -3.16 7.90
C ILE A 97 -6.56 -3.71 6.90
N HIS A 98 -5.73 -2.84 6.33
CA HIS A 98 -4.63 -3.29 5.48
C HIS A 98 -3.47 -3.91 6.27
N SER A 99 -3.24 -3.46 7.50
CA SER A 99 -2.17 -3.97 8.36
C SER A 99 -2.43 -5.37 8.89
N MET A 100 -3.69 -5.83 8.89
CA MET A 100 -4.04 -7.22 9.18
C MET A 100 -3.53 -8.21 8.12
N ILE A 101 -3.22 -7.71 6.92
CA ILE A 101 -2.78 -8.52 5.78
C ILE A 101 -1.26 -8.49 5.69
N SER A 102 -0.64 -9.65 5.72
CA SER A 102 0.81 -9.81 5.53
C SER A 102 1.19 -9.77 4.05
N LYS A 103 0.48 -10.52 3.25
CA LYS A 103 0.77 -10.73 1.84
C LYS A 103 -0.52 -11.00 1.07
N VAL A 104 -0.59 -10.48 -0.15
CA VAL A 104 -1.65 -10.83 -1.12
C VAL A 104 -0.98 -11.40 -2.35
N THR A 105 -1.28 -12.65 -2.66
CA THR A 105 -0.90 -13.28 -3.91
C THR A 105 -2.15 -13.56 -4.74
N TYR A 106 -2.03 -13.43 -6.04
CA TYR A 106 -3.12 -13.74 -6.95
C TYR A 106 -2.61 -14.37 -8.24
N GLN A 107 -3.47 -15.14 -8.86
CA GLN A 107 -3.18 -15.81 -10.12
C GLN A 107 -4.20 -15.39 -11.17
N ILE A 108 -3.69 -15.16 -12.36
CA ILE A 108 -4.47 -15.01 -13.60
C ILE A 108 -4.19 -16.24 -14.42
N ASN A 109 -5.18 -17.10 -14.54
CA ASN A 109 -4.99 -18.47 -15.06
C ASN A 109 -3.89 -19.19 -14.24
N ASP A 110 -2.77 -19.54 -14.86
CA ASP A 110 -1.63 -20.20 -14.20
C ASP A 110 -0.48 -19.25 -13.87
N PHE A 111 -0.62 -17.95 -14.18
CA PHE A 111 0.43 -16.96 -13.92
C PHE A 111 0.26 -16.31 -12.55
N GLN A 112 1.25 -16.49 -11.68
CA GLN A 112 1.24 -15.95 -10.33
C GLN A 112 1.78 -14.53 -10.27
N MET A 113 1.08 -13.68 -9.54
CA MET A 113 1.42 -12.28 -9.27
C MET A 113 1.26 -11.95 -7.78
N GLY A 114 1.64 -10.75 -7.41
CA GLY A 114 1.44 -10.19 -6.06
C GLY A 114 2.72 -10.16 -5.22
N ASP A 115 2.52 -10.13 -3.92
CA ASP A 115 3.61 -9.93 -2.96
C ASP A 115 4.49 -11.16 -2.78
N SER A 116 5.80 -10.97 -2.70
CA SER A 116 6.78 -12.05 -2.54
C SER A 116 7.23 -12.25 -1.10
N ALA A 117 7.25 -11.19 -0.29
CA ALA A 117 7.75 -11.19 1.08
C ALA A 117 6.64 -11.00 2.12
N ALA A 118 6.83 -11.57 3.31
CA ALA A 118 5.94 -11.34 4.44
C ALA A 118 5.91 -9.86 4.83
N LYS A 119 4.75 -9.37 5.27
CA LYS A 119 4.49 -7.97 5.66
C LYS A 119 4.61 -6.95 4.51
N SER A 120 4.92 -7.39 3.28
CA SER A 120 5.08 -6.50 2.13
C SER A 120 3.78 -5.76 1.80
N TYR A 121 2.65 -6.43 1.87
CA TYR A 121 1.36 -5.80 1.65
C TYR A 121 1.06 -4.68 2.65
N SER A 122 1.29 -4.93 3.95
CA SER A 122 1.03 -3.93 4.99
C SER A 122 1.83 -2.64 4.79
N TYR A 123 3.14 -2.77 4.51
CA TYR A 123 4.02 -1.63 4.27
C TYR A 123 3.68 -0.92 2.97
N ARG A 124 3.42 -1.66 1.91
CA ARG A 124 2.98 -1.12 0.63
C ARG A 124 1.69 -0.30 0.80
N ALA A 125 0.66 -0.90 1.37
CA ALA A 125 -0.63 -0.23 1.56
C ALA A 125 -0.52 0.99 2.49
N TYR A 126 0.35 0.95 3.51
CA TYR A 126 0.61 2.09 4.38
C TYR A 126 1.26 3.24 3.62
N ILE A 127 2.34 2.96 2.87
CA ILE A 127 3.06 3.96 2.07
C ILE A 127 2.13 4.56 1.02
N ASP A 128 1.37 3.75 0.29
CA ASP A 128 0.40 4.20 -0.69
C ASP A 128 -0.66 5.11 -0.06
N ASN A 129 -1.24 4.72 1.09
CA ASN A 129 -2.27 5.51 1.75
C ASN A 129 -1.71 6.81 2.35
N VAL A 130 -0.48 6.80 2.84
CA VAL A 130 0.17 7.99 3.40
C VAL A 130 0.56 8.99 2.31
N LEU A 131 1.09 8.53 1.17
CA LEU A 131 1.67 9.40 0.15
C LEU A 131 0.70 9.78 -0.98
N SER A 132 -0.33 8.96 -1.26
CA SER A 132 -1.20 9.17 -2.42
C SER A 132 -2.55 9.81 -2.10
N PHE A 133 -2.95 9.87 -0.82
CA PHE A 133 -4.26 10.40 -0.43
C PHE A 133 -4.16 11.78 0.22
N SER A 134 -5.08 12.67 -0.14
CA SER A 134 -5.21 13.98 0.49
C SER A 134 -5.61 13.86 1.97
N GLU A 135 -5.35 14.90 2.75
CA GLU A 135 -5.77 14.98 4.15
C GLU A 135 -7.28 14.81 4.32
N GLY A 136 -8.07 15.35 3.38
CA GLY A 136 -9.53 15.19 3.37
C GLY A 136 -9.95 13.74 3.20
N ALA A 137 -9.34 13.01 2.26
CA ALA A 137 -9.61 11.59 2.05
C ALA A 137 -9.21 10.74 3.27
N LYS A 138 -8.07 11.07 3.92
CA LYS A 138 -7.63 10.39 5.14
C LYS A 138 -8.60 10.55 6.31
N LYS A 139 -9.21 11.73 6.44
CA LYS A 139 -10.21 12.02 7.50
C LYS A 139 -11.59 11.46 7.23
N GLN A 140 -11.91 11.13 5.97
CA GLN A 140 -13.23 10.63 5.55
C GLN A 140 -13.19 9.16 5.17
N SER A 141 -12.82 8.83 3.94
CA SER A 141 -12.89 7.46 3.41
C SER A 141 -11.91 6.52 4.09
N LEU A 142 -10.65 6.93 4.29
CA LEU A 142 -9.64 6.07 4.89
C LEU A 142 -9.86 5.83 6.39
N LYS A 143 -10.67 6.63 7.06
CA LYS A 143 -11.08 6.36 8.44
C LYS A 143 -11.72 4.98 8.57
N TYR A 144 -12.51 4.57 7.59
CA TYR A 144 -13.14 3.24 7.54
C TYR A 144 -12.17 2.11 7.17
N HIS A 145 -10.93 2.45 6.76
CA HIS A 145 -9.81 1.51 6.65
C HIS A 145 -9.01 1.39 7.97
N GLY A 146 -9.45 2.07 9.01
CA GLY A 146 -8.71 2.18 10.29
C GLY A 146 -7.54 3.15 10.21
N PHE A 147 -7.60 4.14 9.30
CA PHE A 147 -6.57 5.17 9.19
C PHE A 147 -6.91 6.34 10.12
N GLU A 148 -6.21 6.40 11.25
CA GLU A 148 -6.20 7.55 12.16
C GLU A 148 -4.75 7.87 12.50
N LYS A 149 -4.30 9.07 12.08
CA LYS A 149 -2.91 9.49 12.16
C LYS A 149 -2.38 9.46 13.60
N ASP A 150 -1.23 8.84 13.79
CA ASP A 150 -0.50 8.88 15.05
C ASP A 150 0.07 10.28 15.32
N THR A 151 0.21 10.65 16.58
CA THR A 151 0.79 11.94 16.98
C THR A 151 2.29 11.91 16.77
N ALA A 152 2.84 12.91 16.08
CA ALA A 152 4.27 13.05 15.83
C ALA A 152 5.10 12.89 17.10
N GLY A 153 6.15 12.07 17.05
CA GLY A 153 7.03 11.77 18.16
C GLY A 153 6.44 10.84 19.25
N ASN A 154 5.15 10.44 19.11
CA ASN A 154 4.48 9.59 20.09
C ASN A 154 3.88 8.30 19.48
N PHE A 155 4.42 7.82 18.36
CA PHE A 155 3.93 6.62 17.67
C PHE A 155 3.98 5.35 18.56
N ASP A 156 4.98 5.26 19.42
CA ASP A 156 5.18 4.15 20.36
C ASP A 156 4.57 4.43 21.75
N ASP A 157 3.76 5.48 21.91
CA ASP A 157 3.06 5.72 23.17
C ASP A 157 1.84 4.81 23.26
N VAL A 158 2.03 3.69 23.94
CA VAL A 158 1.02 2.64 24.20
C VAL A 158 0.49 2.68 25.62
N ASN A 159 0.63 3.80 26.33
CA ASN A 159 0.18 3.94 27.69
C ASN A 159 -1.33 3.71 27.77
N LYS A 160 -1.76 2.73 28.58
CA LYS A 160 -3.17 2.34 28.74
C LYS A 160 -4.02 3.41 29.39
N ILE A 161 -3.45 4.27 30.22
CA ILE A 161 -4.15 5.34 30.90
C ILE A 161 -4.42 6.45 29.89
N VAL A 162 -5.65 6.59 29.42
CA VAL A 162 -6.03 7.53 28.35
C VAL A 162 -5.59 8.97 28.65
N ALA A 163 -5.73 9.44 29.90
CA ALA A 163 -5.29 10.79 30.28
C ALA A 163 -3.78 11.02 30.15
N SER A 164 -2.97 9.97 30.18
CA SER A 164 -1.51 10.04 30.07
C SER A 164 -0.99 9.66 28.67
N ASN A 165 -1.83 9.06 27.82
CA ASN A 165 -1.47 8.69 26.47
C ASN A 165 -1.45 9.93 25.57
N LYS A 166 -0.31 10.17 24.91
CA LYS A 166 -0.10 11.32 24.03
C LYS A 166 -0.41 10.99 22.56
N ASN A 167 -0.63 9.73 22.22
CA ASN A 167 -0.96 9.32 20.87
C ASN A 167 -2.48 9.32 20.65
N THR A 168 -3.00 10.41 20.08
CA THR A 168 -4.44 10.55 19.80
C THR A 168 -4.95 9.54 18.79
N GLY A 169 -4.11 9.10 17.83
CA GLY A 169 -4.47 8.08 16.86
C GLY A 169 -4.70 6.72 17.53
N PHE A 170 -3.83 6.33 18.46
CA PHE A 170 -3.99 5.13 19.28
C PHE A 170 -5.34 5.10 20.01
N GLN A 171 -5.73 6.21 20.66
CA GLN A 171 -6.99 6.32 21.39
C GLN A 171 -8.21 6.15 20.48
N LYS A 172 -8.24 6.87 19.35
CA LYS A 172 -9.36 6.82 18.41
C LYS A 172 -9.53 5.44 17.76
N ARG A 173 -8.41 4.79 17.39
CA ARG A 173 -8.46 3.43 16.82
C ARG A 173 -8.94 2.42 17.84
N SER A 174 -8.57 2.57 19.11
CA SER A 174 -9.10 1.71 20.17
C SER A 174 -10.63 1.82 20.30
N GLU A 175 -11.19 3.02 20.25
CA GLU A 175 -12.65 3.22 20.29
C GLU A 175 -13.37 2.50 19.14
N LEU A 176 -12.75 2.45 17.95
CA LEU A 176 -13.33 1.81 16.76
C LEU A 176 -13.26 0.28 16.81
N PHE A 177 -12.11 -0.29 17.18
CA PHE A 177 -11.81 -1.71 16.96
C PHE A 177 -11.81 -2.55 18.25
N CYS A 178 -11.62 -1.93 19.39
CA CYS A 178 -11.57 -2.59 20.70
C CYS A 178 -12.90 -2.49 21.48
N SER A 179 -13.96 -2.02 20.84
CA SER A 179 -15.33 -2.05 21.38
C SER A 179 -15.89 -3.47 21.37
N ASN A 180 -17.00 -3.67 22.07
CA ASN A 180 -17.68 -4.98 22.08
C ASN A 180 -18.33 -5.35 20.73
N ASN A 181 -18.48 -4.39 19.81
CA ASN A 181 -19.10 -4.58 18.51
C ASN A 181 -18.05 -4.85 17.43
N TYR A 182 -18.41 -5.64 16.43
CA TYR A 182 -17.61 -5.79 15.24
C TYR A 182 -17.67 -4.51 14.39
N PHE A 183 -16.52 -4.08 13.95
CA PHE A 183 -16.37 -3.04 12.95
C PHE A 183 -16.50 -3.67 11.55
N HIS A 184 -17.46 -3.18 10.75
CA HIS A 184 -17.64 -3.62 9.37
C HIS A 184 -16.73 -2.81 8.46
N PHE A 185 -16.01 -3.48 7.58
CA PHE A 185 -15.10 -2.85 6.64
C PHE A 185 -15.37 -3.27 5.20
N SER A 186 -15.08 -2.34 4.30
CA SER A 186 -15.03 -2.56 2.85
C SER A 186 -13.84 -1.76 2.32
N VAL A 187 -12.81 -2.43 1.83
CA VAL A 187 -11.56 -1.77 1.43
C VAL A 187 -11.11 -2.25 0.05
N LYS A 188 -10.69 -1.32 -0.81
CA LYS A 188 -10.06 -1.65 -2.07
C LYS A 188 -8.67 -2.25 -1.81
N LEU A 189 -8.42 -3.48 -2.29
CA LEU A 189 -7.11 -4.10 -2.16
C LEU A 189 -6.05 -3.34 -2.97
N ARG A 190 -4.86 -3.18 -2.37
CA ARG A 190 -3.70 -2.53 -3.00
C ARG A 190 -2.89 -3.56 -3.78
N ILE A 191 -3.46 -4.09 -4.86
CA ILE A 191 -2.78 -4.98 -5.79
C ILE A 191 -2.53 -4.27 -7.12
N ASP A 192 -1.52 -4.70 -7.86
CA ASP A 192 -1.05 -3.99 -9.05
C ASP A 192 -2.15 -3.82 -10.10
N LEU A 193 -2.87 -4.89 -10.40
CA LEU A 193 -3.92 -4.88 -11.42
C LEU A 193 -5.25 -4.23 -10.98
N ALA A 194 -5.43 -3.92 -9.70
CA ALA A 194 -6.62 -3.19 -9.23
C ALA A 194 -6.59 -1.68 -9.54
N ASN A 195 -5.54 -1.19 -10.19
CA ASN A 195 -5.40 0.22 -10.56
C ASN A 195 -5.28 0.45 -12.08
N ILE A 196 -5.59 -0.57 -12.89
CA ILE A 196 -5.64 -0.41 -14.34
C ILE A 196 -7.03 0.07 -14.78
N ASP A 197 -7.07 0.89 -15.84
CA ASP A 197 -8.32 1.40 -16.41
C ASP A 197 -8.92 0.44 -17.47
N GLN A 198 -8.31 -0.73 -17.68
CA GLN A 198 -8.71 -1.72 -18.65
C GLN A 198 -9.44 -2.88 -17.96
N PHE A 199 -10.53 -3.37 -18.57
CA PHE A 199 -11.20 -4.57 -18.13
C PHE A 199 -10.41 -5.81 -18.54
N LEU A 200 -10.33 -6.81 -17.66
CA LEU A 200 -9.80 -8.12 -18.05
C LEU A 200 -10.77 -8.81 -19.00
N GLN A 201 -10.20 -9.48 -20.00
CA GLN A 201 -10.94 -10.18 -21.04
C GLN A 201 -11.78 -11.34 -20.48
N PRO A 202 -12.86 -11.75 -21.18
CA PRO A 202 -13.59 -12.97 -20.89
C PRO A 202 -12.69 -14.21 -20.94
N GLY A 203 -13.06 -15.26 -20.17
CA GLY A 203 -12.33 -16.52 -20.13
C GLY A 203 -11.18 -16.58 -19.13
N VAL A 204 -10.91 -15.50 -18.42
CA VAL A 204 -9.87 -15.44 -17.39
C VAL A 204 -10.37 -16.07 -16.09
N GLN A 205 -9.57 -16.95 -15.50
CA GLN A 205 -9.72 -17.48 -14.16
C GLN A 205 -8.91 -16.64 -13.18
N LEU A 206 -9.50 -16.29 -12.01
CA LEU A 206 -8.78 -15.59 -10.96
C LEU A 206 -8.75 -16.41 -9.67
N ARG A 207 -7.61 -16.45 -9.03
CA ARG A 207 -7.43 -16.99 -7.68
C ARG A 207 -6.74 -15.95 -6.84
N PHE A 208 -7.25 -15.73 -5.63
CA PHE A 208 -6.64 -14.80 -4.68
C PHE A 208 -6.33 -15.54 -3.39
N GLU A 209 -5.20 -15.23 -2.80
CA GLU A 209 -4.82 -15.70 -1.47
C GLU A 209 -4.39 -14.51 -0.62
N ILE A 210 -5.07 -14.33 0.51
CA ILE A 210 -4.81 -13.26 1.47
C ILE A 210 -4.23 -13.91 2.73
N GLU A 211 -2.96 -13.67 3.01
CA GLU A 211 -2.29 -14.14 4.22
C GLU A 211 -2.43 -13.12 5.36
N ARG A 212 -2.83 -13.63 6.53
CA ARG A 212 -2.98 -12.84 7.74
C ARG A 212 -1.64 -12.47 8.34
N ASN A 213 -1.52 -11.24 8.87
CA ASN A 213 -0.40 -10.82 9.68
C ASN A 213 -0.51 -11.37 11.11
N SER A 214 0.61 -11.35 11.85
CA SER A 214 0.61 -11.72 13.27
C SER A 214 -0.09 -10.65 14.12
N ASP A 215 -0.73 -11.08 15.21
CA ASP A 215 -1.35 -10.17 16.17
C ASP A 215 -0.36 -9.12 16.71
N PRO A 216 0.89 -9.50 17.13
CA PRO A 216 1.87 -8.55 17.63
C PRO A 216 2.32 -7.48 16.61
N PHE A 217 2.16 -7.73 15.32
CA PHE A 217 2.42 -6.71 14.29
C PHE A 217 1.29 -5.70 14.14
N ALA A 218 0.04 -6.17 14.25
CA ALA A 218 -1.15 -5.36 13.97
C ALA A 218 -1.75 -4.70 15.21
N LEU A 219 -1.36 -5.13 16.42
CA LEU A 219 -1.87 -4.65 17.69
C LEU A 219 -0.80 -3.90 18.48
N LEU A 220 -1.25 -2.93 19.28
CA LEU A 220 -0.40 -2.12 20.17
C LEU A 220 -0.89 -2.26 21.62
N SER A 221 0.04 -2.56 22.55
CA SER A 221 -0.22 -2.69 23.98
C SER A 221 1.01 -2.31 24.80
N ASP A 222 0.81 -1.88 26.05
CA ASP A 222 1.88 -1.57 27.00
C ASP A 222 2.65 -2.81 27.46
N VAL A 223 2.11 -4.00 27.26
CA VAL A 223 2.73 -5.27 27.57
C VAL A 223 3.37 -5.85 26.30
N GLY A 224 4.64 -5.58 26.08
CA GLY A 224 5.36 -5.75 24.82
C GLY A 224 5.20 -7.08 24.08
N ASN A 225 5.05 -8.21 24.77
CA ASN A 225 4.86 -9.54 24.21
C ASN A 225 3.56 -10.19 24.71
N ASP A 226 2.55 -9.38 25.00
CA ASP A 226 1.27 -9.90 25.45
C ASP A 226 0.58 -10.68 24.33
N THR A 227 0.40 -11.97 24.55
CA THR A 227 -0.33 -12.86 23.65
C THR A 227 -1.82 -12.95 23.97
N SER A 228 -2.29 -12.19 24.96
CA SER A 228 -3.69 -12.23 25.42
C SER A 228 -4.67 -11.63 24.43
N PHE A 229 -4.21 -10.72 23.55
CA PHE A 229 -5.06 -10.07 22.56
C PHE A 229 -4.87 -10.64 21.16
N GLU A 230 -5.95 -10.66 20.40
CA GLU A 230 -5.96 -11.01 18.99
C GLU A 230 -7.05 -10.22 18.26
N PHE A 231 -6.91 -10.08 16.95
CA PHE A 231 -8.01 -9.59 16.12
C PHE A 231 -8.77 -10.76 15.50
N ASP A 232 -10.10 -10.70 15.58
CA ASP A 232 -11.02 -11.71 15.08
C ASP A 232 -11.75 -11.18 13.86
N ILE A 233 -11.57 -11.86 12.71
CA ILE A 233 -12.18 -11.50 11.42
C ILE A 233 -13.28 -12.50 11.10
N LYS A 234 -14.44 -11.99 10.67
CA LYS A 234 -15.58 -12.81 10.25
C LYS A 234 -16.21 -12.29 8.96
N ASP A 235 -16.95 -13.16 8.31
CA ASP A 235 -17.75 -12.86 7.11
C ASP A 235 -16.92 -12.19 6.00
N SER A 236 -15.71 -12.71 5.77
CA SER A 236 -14.80 -12.20 4.75
C SER A 236 -15.31 -12.55 3.35
N THR A 237 -15.46 -11.54 2.48
CA THR A 237 -15.79 -11.69 1.05
C THR A 237 -14.86 -10.86 0.19
N LEU A 238 -14.69 -11.27 -1.05
CA LEU A 238 -14.00 -10.50 -2.08
C LEU A 238 -14.99 -10.19 -3.19
N GLU A 239 -15.09 -8.93 -3.58
CA GLU A 239 -16.16 -8.45 -4.46
C GLU A 239 -15.60 -7.57 -5.57
N PHE A 240 -16.15 -7.69 -6.78
CA PHE A 240 -15.82 -6.87 -7.94
C PHE A 240 -16.95 -6.91 -8.98
N ASP A 241 -16.91 -5.98 -9.92
CA ASP A 241 -17.92 -5.90 -10.96
C ASP A 241 -17.50 -6.67 -12.21
N LYS A 242 -18.47 -7.32 -12.84
CA LYS A 242 -18.38 -7.88 -14.19
C LYS A 242 -19.21 -7.05 -15.15
N MET A 243 -18.62 -6.76 -16.30
CA MET A 243 -19.22 -5.96 -17.35
C MET A 243 -19.81 -6.87 -18.42
N MET A 244 -21.11 -6.71 -18.70
CA MET A 244 -21.84 -7.47 -19.72
C MET A 244 -21.73 -6.79 -21.09
N PRO A 245 -20.96 -7.32 -22.04
CA PRO A 245 -20.88 -6.76 -23.37
C PRO A 245 -22.18 -7.01 -24.15
N THR A 246 -22.42 -6.19 -25.17
CA THR A 246 -23.42 -6.53 -26.21
C THR A 246 -22.92 -7.68 -27.05
N ALA A 247 -23.82 -8.47 -27.64
CA ALA A 247 -23.45 -9.62 -28.49
C ALA A 247 -22.58 -9.19 -29.69
N GLU A 248 -22.86 -8.03 -30.27
CA GLU A 248 -22.09 -7.47 -31.38
C GLU A 248 -20.67 -7.09 -30.95
N TYR A 249 -20.52 -6.44 -29.80
CA TYR A 249 -19.18 -6.11 -29.26
C TYR A 249 -18.38 -7.35 -28.90
N LEU A 250 -19.00 -8.36 -28.28
CA LEU A 250 -18.32 -9.61 -27.93
C LEU A 250 -17.81 -10.33 -29.18
N GLN A 251 -18.62 -10.44 -30.24
CA GLN A 251 -18.20 -11.04 -31.50
C GLN A 251 -17.04 -10.30 -32.16
N HIS A 252 -17.11 -8.96 -32.19
CA HIS A 252 -16.01 -8.14 -32.70
C HIS A 252 -14.73 -8.27 -31.86
N PHE A 253 -14.88 -8.34 -30.55
CA PHE A 253 -13.78 -8.56 -29.62
C PHE A 253 -13.10 -9.93 -29.89
N GLU A 254 -13.86 -11.01 -29.98
CA GLU A 254 -13.36 -12.37 -30.24
C GLU A 254 -12.58 -12.45 -31.56
N GLN A 255 -13.07 -11.80 -32.61
CA GLN A 255 -12.37 -11.73 -33.91
C GLN A 255 -11.02 -11.05 -33.78
N ASN A 256 -10.95 -9.89 -33.10
CA ASN A 256 -9.71 -9.12 -32.96
C ASN A 256 -8.72 -9.80 -31.99
N ALA A 257 -9.22 -10.37 -30.90
CA ALA A 257 -8.40 -11.03 -29.87
C ALA A 257 -7.80 -12.35 -30.36
N THR A 258 -8.33 -12.92 -31.45
CA THR A 258 -7.76 -14.11 -32.11
C THR A 258 -6.44 -13.80 -32.82
N GLU A 259 -6.27 -12.59 -33.34
CA GLU A 259 -5.09 -12.21 -34.11
C GLU A 259 -3.95 -11.66 -33.22
N ASN A 260 -4.32 -11.02 -32.09
CA ASN A 260 -3.34 -10.34 -31.24
C ASN A 260 -3.66 -10.57 -29.74
N PRO A 261 -2.66 -10.95 -28.93
CA PRO A 261 -2.84 -11.04 -27.49
C PRO A 261 -3.13 -9.65 -26.90
N LEU A 262 -3.99 -9.59 -25.89
CA LEU A 262 -4.28 -8.35 -25.19
C LEU A 262 -3.17 -7.99 -24.22
N VAL A 263 -2.78 -6.72 -24.24
CA VAL A 263 -1.69 -6.20 -23.41
C VAL A 263 -2.26 -5.24 -22.36
N TYR A 264 -1.94 -5.52 -21.11
CA TYR A 264 -2.31 -4.74 -19.94
C TYR A 264 -1.06 -4.08 -19.35
N SER A 265 -1.03 -2.76 -19.35
CA SER A 265 0.07 -2.00 -18.73
C SER A 265 -0.28 -1.65 -17.29
N TYR A 266 0.61 -1.94 -16.34
CA TYR A 266 0.40 -1.69 -14.92
C TYR A 266 1.68 -1.27 -14.21
N ASP A 267 1.54 -0.63 -13.06
CA ASP A 267 2.65 -0.30 -12.19
C ASP A 267 2.84 -1.40 -11.15
N LYS A 268 3.92 -2.18 -11.30
CA LYS A 268 4.31 -3.21 -10.36
C LYS A 268 5.00 -2.58 -9.18
N SER A 269 4.43 -2.77 -8.00
CA SER A 269 4.97 -2.26 -6.75
C SER A 269 5.52 -3.39 -5.89
N GLN A 270 6.72 -3.23 -5.36
CA GLN A 270 7.38 -4.23 -4.52
C GLN A 270 8.00 -3.59 -3.28
N ILE A 271 8.05 -4.36 -2.20
CA ILE A 271 8.75 -3.98 -0.96
C ILE A 271 9.99 -4.84 -0.80
N HIS A 272 11.11 -4.19 -0.53
CA HIS A 272 12.39 -4.83 -0.25
C HIS A 272 12.86 -4.46 1.15
N TYR A 273 13.53 -5.38 1.83
CA TYR A 273 13.99 -5.22 3.20
C TYR A 273 15.51 -5.37 3.29
N PHE A 274 16.15 -4.41 3.96
CA PHE A 274 17.59 -4.46 4.21
C PHE A 274 17.85 -4.19 5.70
N ASN A 275 18.86 -4.84 6.25
CA ASN A 275 19.25 -4.64 7.64
C ASN A 275 20.33 -3.55 7.75
N TYR A 276 20.14 -2.65 8.72
CA TYR A 276 21.14 -1.72 9.17
C TYR A 276 21.54 -2.13 10.60
N PRO A 277 22.70 -2.83 10.79
CA PRO A 277 23.08 -3.40 12.08
C PRO A 277 23.33 -2.33 13.14
N SER A 278 23.09 -2.69 14.42
CA SER A 278 23.53 -1.88 15.54
C SER A 278 25.06 -1.77 15.58
N GLY A 279 25.57 -0.67 16.12
CA GLY A 279 27.01 -0.41 16.20
C GLY A 279 27.67 0.09 14.91
N VAL A 280 26.90 0.25 13.83
CA VAL A 280 27.39 0.75 12.53
C VAL A 280 26.83 2.16 12.29
N ASN A 281 27.62 3.03 11.68
CA ASN A 281 27.21 4.38 11.28
C ASN A 281 27.31 4.62 9.78
N ASP A 282 27.80 3.65 9.01
CA ASP A 282 27.90 3.73 7.54
C ASP A 282 27.26 2.47 6.92
N LEU A 283 26.19 2.67 6.18
CA LEU A 283 25.48 1.62 5.45
C LEU A 283 25.73 1.80 3.96
N SER A 284 26.35 0.80 3.36
CA SER A 284 26.51 0.70 1.92
C SER A 284 25.81 -0.57 1.43
N ILE A 285 24.79 -0.42 0.62
CA ILE A 285 24.10 -1.54 -0.03
C ILE A 285 24.49 -1.52 -1.50
N TYR A 286 25.32 -2.48 -1.89
CA TYR A 286 25.76 -2.67 -3.28
C TYR A 286 24.74 -3.54 -4.02
N SER A 287 24.49 -3.21 -5.28
CA SER A 287 23.53 -3.93 -6.14
C SER A 287 22.18 -4.14 -5.46
N MET A 288 21.69 -3.10 -4.76
CA MET A 288 20.36 -3.12 -4.14
C MET A 288 19.28 -3.50 -5.17
N PHE A 289 19.42 -2.93 -6.37
CA PHE A 289 18.72 -3.36 -7.58
C PHE A 289 19.74 -3.64 -8.67
N HIS A 290 19.70 -4.84 -9.20
CA HIS A 290 20.43 -5.24 -10.41
C HIS A 290 19.43 -5.96 -11.29
N THR A 291 18.83 -5.21 -12.21
CA THR A 291 17.68 -5.68 -12.98
C THR A 291 17.74 -5.21 -14.43
N ASP A 292 17.08 -5.96 -15.29
CA ASP A 292 16.87 -5.56 -16.68
C ASP A 292 15.93 -4.35 -16.79
N LYS A 293 15.20 -4.08 -15.73
CA LYS A 293 14.30 -2.93 -15.57
C LYS A 293 14.58 -2.21 -14.27
N MET A 294 15.14 -1.01 -14.34
CA MET A 294 15.29 -0.18 -13.15
C MET A 294 13.92 0.35 -12.69
N PRO A 295 13.67 0.39 -11.40
CA PRO A 295 12.47 1.03 -10.87
C PRO A 295 12.46 2.52 -11.25
N SER A 296 11.28 3.02 -11.59
CA SER A 296 11.06 4.44 -11.90
C SER A 296 10.88 5.29 -10.64
N TYR A 297 10.41 4.67 -9.56
CA TYR A 297 10.08 5.36 -8.32
C TYR A 297 10.48 4.52 -7.11
N LEU A 298 11.15 5.16 -6.16
CA LEU A 298 11.62 4.53 -4.92
C LEU A 298 11.22 5.36 -3.70
N VAL A 299 10.78 4.69 -2.64
CA VAL A 299 10.54 5.30 -1.32
C VAL A 299 11.32 4.52 -0.27
N PHE A 300 12.10 5.22 0.51
CA PHE A 300 12.93 4.67 1.58
C PHE A 300 12.39 5.10 2.93
N GLY A 301 12.26 4.15 3.85
CA GLY A 301 11.90 4.42 5.22
C GLY A 301 12.60 3.47 6.18
N MET A 302 12.88 3.89 7.39
CA MET A 302 13.57 3.07 8.40
C MET A 302 12.71 2.91 9.65
N VAL A 303 12.66 1.69 10.19
CA VAL A 303 11.98 1.35 11.44
C VAL A 303 12.89 0.51 12.35
N GLU A 304 12.66 0.52 13.67
CA GLU A 304 13.35 -0.41 14.57
C GLU A 304 13.03 -1.86 14.18
N ASN A 305 14.02 -2.75 14.30
CA ASN A 305 13.81 -4.17 13.94
C ASN A 305 12.77 -4.84 14.85
N ASP A 306 12.71 -4.49 16.13
CA ASP A 306 11.70 -5.00 17.06
C ASP A 306 10.27 -4.65 16.64
N ALA A 307 10.06 -3.42 16.11
CA ALA A 307 8.80 -2.99 15.55
C ALA A 307 8.45 -3.77 14.26
N PHE A 308 9.45 -3.97 13.39
CA PHE A 308 9.28 -4.77 12.19
C PHE A 308 8.93 -6.23 12.50
N ASP A 309 9.58 -6.85 13.48
CA ASP A 309 9.32 -8.24 13.85
C ASP A 309 7.94 -8.41 14.51
N GLY A 310 7.39 -7.36 15.09
CA GLY A 310 6.07 -7.32 15.68
C GLY A 310 6.10 -7.44 17.20
N THR A 311 6.52 -6.39 17.87
CA THR A 311 6.41 -6.23 19.31
C THR A 311 5.28 -5.27 19.62
N MET A 312 4.29 -5.68 20.44
CA MET A 312 3.09 -4.86 20.68
C MET A 312 3.37 -3.49 21.32
N SER A 313 4.54 -3.29 21.97
CA SER A 313 4.96 -2.00 22.51
C SER A 313 5.62 -1.07 21.48
N LYS A 314 5.73 -1.49 20.21
CA LYS A 314 6.39 -0.77 19.14
C LYS A 314 5.50 -0.69 17.90
N ASN A 315 5.37 0.51 17.33
CA ASN A 315 4.58 0.72 16.14
C ASN A 315 5.42 0.40 14.88
N PRO A 316 5.03 -0.58 14.04
CA PRO A 316 5.78 -0.94 12.84
C PRO A 316 5.80 0.16 11.77
N PHE A 317 4.96 1.18 11.91
CA PHE A 317 4.88 2.33 11.01
C PHE A 317 5.54 3.59 11.59
N ASN A 318 6.33 3.46 12.64
CA ASN A 318 7.12 4.56 13.20
C ASN A 318 8.42 4.75 12.39
N PHE A 319 8.31 5.42 11.24
CA PHE A 319 9.45 5.69 10.37
C PHE A 319 10.29 6.84 10.89
N GLN A 320 11.54 6.55 11.26
CA GLN A 320 12.45 7.49 11.90
C GLN A 320 13.74 7.68 11.09
N PRO A 321 14.39 8.86 11.13
CA PRO A 321 15.67 9.09 10.48
C PRO A 321 16.89 8.51 11.22
N PHE A 322 16.79 8.13 12.50
CA PHE A 322 17.86 7.56 13.33
C PHE A 322 19.22 8.32 13.25
N ASP A 323 19.20 9.63 13.47
CA ASP A 323 20.38 10.52 13.35
C ASP A 323 21.06 10.47 11.98
N LEU A 324 20.29 10.23 10.92
CA LEU A 324 20.80 10.26 9.55
C LEU A 324 21.46 11.59 9.27
N LYS A 325 22.70 11.54 8.76
CA LYS A 325 23.54 12.69 8.44
C LYS A 325 23.57 12.96 6.95
N GLU A 326 23.74 11.87 6.17
CA GLU A 326 23.89 11.99 4.73
C GLU A 326 23.41 10.72 4.02
N PHE A 327 22.82 10.89 2.84
CA PHE A 327 22.34 9.76 2.04
C PHE A 327 22.29 10.13 0.55
N TYR A 328 22.53 9.13 -0.30
CA TYR A 328 22.44 9.25 -1.75
C TYR A 328 22.42 7.87 -2.41
N LEU A 329 22.02 7.83 -3.68
CA LEU A 329 22.10 6.65 -4.53
C LEU A 329 23.28 6.76 -5.50
N LEU A 330 23.79 5.62 -5.93
CA LEU A 330 24.63 5.52 -7.12
C LEU A 330 23.84 4.73 -8.17
N VAL A 331 23.39 5.43 -9.19
CA VAL A 331 22.64 4.87 -10.31
C VAL A 331 23.62 4.68 -11.46
N ASN A 332 23.93 3.43 -11.82
CA ASN A 332 24.98 3.10 -12.79
C ASN A 332 26.34 3.77 -12.49
N GLY A 333 26.68 3.89 -11.20
CA GLY A 333 27.90 4.53 -10.73
C GLY A 333 27.86 6.05 -10.64
N ILE A 334 26.76 6.70 -11.05
CA ILE A 334 26.59 8.16 -10.99
C ILE A 334 25.77 8.51 -9.75
N SER A 335 26.22 9.52 -8.98
CA SER A 335 25.52 9.98 -7.78
C SER A 335 24.16 10.60 -8.12
N TYR A 336 23.13 10.18 -7.37
CA TYR A 336 21.77 10.73 -7.46
C TYR A 336 21.22 10.98 -6.03
N PRO A 337 20.85 12.23 -5.70
CA PRO A 337 21.12 13.43 -6.48
C PRO A 337 22.61 13.69 -6.67
N SER A 338 22.98 14.64 -7.52
CA SER A 338 24.39 14.92 -7.90
C SER A 338 25.31 15.22 -6.70
N GLN A 339 24.74 15.73 -5.61
CA GLN A 339 25.38 15.88 -4.31
C GLN A 339 24.62 15.09 -3.26
N PRO A 340 25.30 14.44 -2.30
CA PRO A 340 24.64 13.77 -1.19
C PRO A 340 23.68 14.70 -0.44
N VAL A 341 22.49 14.19 -0.13
CA VAL A 341 21.54 14.90 0.71
C VAL A 341 22.05 14.87 2.14
N LYS A 342 22.21 16.04 2.74
CA LYS A 342 22.66 16.21 4.12
C LYS A 342 21.54 16.75 4.98
N MET A 343 21.44 16.25 6.21
CA MET A 343 20.45 16.72 7.17
C MET A 343 20.94 16.56 8.59
N ASP A 344 20.33 17.33 9.50
CA ASP A 344 20.54 17.27 10.92
C ASP A 344 19.25 17.52 11.69
N LYS A 345 18.69 16.47 12.29
CA LYS A 345 17.48 16.56 13.10
C LYS A 345 17.68 17.47 14.33
N ALA A 346 18.85 17.35 14.99
CA ALA A 346 19.12 18.05 16.25
C ALA A 346 19.24 19.58 16.06
N SER A 347 19.85 20.04 14.97
CA SER A 347 19.97 21.46 14.63
C SER A 347 18.79 21.99 13.78
N MET A 348 17.76 21.18 13.56
CA MET A 348 16.61 21.50 12.67
C MET A 348 17.01 21.74 11.20
N ASP A 349 18.18 21.30 10.78
CA ASP A 349 18.65 21.40 9.40
C ASP A 349 18.09 20.25 8.55
N TYR A 350 16.78 20.16 8.45
CA TYR A 350 16.05 19.17 7.64
C TYR A 350 14.89 19.78 6.83
N HIS A 351 14.56 21.05 7.06
CA HIS A 351 13.42 21.66 6.39
C HIS A 351 13.61 21.72 4.87
N HIS A 352 14.84 21.95 4.39
CA HIS A 352 15.14 21.96 2.97
C HIS A 352 15.00 20.55 2.35
N VAL A 353 15.34 19.50 3.12
CA VAL A 353 15.18 18.10 2.69
C VAL A 353 13.69 17.76 2.59
N TYR A 354 12.90 18.14 3.61
CA TYR A 354 11.44 17.97 3.58
C TYR A 354 10.82 18.61 2.33
N VAL A 355 11.21 19.85 1.99
CA VAL A 355 10.64 20.56 0.85
C VAL A 355 11.11 19.99 -0.47
N ASN A 356 12.42 19.66 -0.62
CA ASN A 356 13.00 19.29 -1.91
C ASN A 356 12.98 17.78 -2.18
N GLU A 357 13.18 16.94 -1.15
CA GLU A 357 13.26 15.48 -1.31
C GLU A 357 11.97 14.75 -0.94
N PHE A 358 10.99 15.45 -0.34
CA PHE A 358 9.70 14.88 -0.02
C PHE A 358 8.57 15.61 -0.77
N LEU A 359 8.28 16.89 -0.50
CA LEU A 359 7.16 17.58 -1.14
C LEU A 359 7.34 17.76 -2.65
N ASP A 360 8.55 18.13 -3.12
CA ASP A 360 8.82 18.33 -4.54
C ASP A 360 8.68 17.01 -5.33
N LYS A 361 9.15 15.89 -4.76
CA LYS A 361 9.04 14.56 -5.39
C LYS A 361 7.59 14.06 -5.45
N LEU A 362 6.75 14.48 -4.53
CA LEU A 362 5.30 14.24 -4.55
C LEU A 362 4.54 15.26 -5.41
N LYS A 363 5.23 16.22 -6.04
CA LYS A 363 4.65 17.34 -6.81
C LYS A 363 3.72 18.25 -5.97
N LEU A 364 3.96 18.33 -4.66
CA LEU A 364 3.16 19.10 -3.70
C LEU A 364 3.77 20.44 -3.32
N LYS A 365 5.04 20.70 -3.68
CA LYS A 365 5.78 21.90 -3.27
C LYS A 365 5.08 23.23 -3.61
N ASN A 366 4.40 23.27 -4.74
CA ASN A 366 3.68 24.45 -5.24
C ASN A 366 2.20 24.11 -5.54
N SER A 367 1.63 23.12 -4.88
CA SER A 367 0.25 22.68 -5.05
C SER A 367 -0.62 23.15 -3.88
N ASN A 368 -1.91 23.31 -4.15
CA ASN A 368 -2.91 23.50 -3.11
C ASN A 368 -3.32 22.18 -2.45
N ASP A 369 -2.86 21.05 -2.99
CA ASP A 369 -3.11 19.72 -2.41
C ASP A 369 -2.26 19.51 -1.17
N ASN A 370 -2.84 18.83 -0.19
CA ASN A 370 -2.20 18.54 1.09
C ASN A 370 -2.44 17.08 1.46
N ILE A 371 -1.36 16.38 1.81
CA ILE A 371 -1.43 14.99 2.30
C ILE A 371 -1.50 14.90 3.84
N GLY A 372 -1.56 16.03 4.54
CA GLY A 372 -1.67 16.06 6.01
C GLY A 372 -0.41 15.64 6.76
N ILE A 373 0.78 15.77 6.15
CA ILE A 373 2.07 15.51 6.78
C ILE A 373 2.84 16.83 6.82
N SER A 374 2.99 17.42 7.98
CA SER A 374 3.85 18.58 8.21
C SER A 374 5.32 18.19 8.28
N GLY A 375 6.24 19.17 8.26
CA GLY A 375 7.67 18.88 8.44
C GLY A 375 7.98 18.19 9.78
N GLN A 376 7.24 18.53 10.84
CA GLN A 376 7.36 17.86 12.14
C GLN A 376 6.82 16.42 12.10
N ASP A 377 5.67 16.20 11.46
CA ASP A 377 5.14 14.84 11.28
C ASP A 377 6.07 13.98 10.44
N TRP A 378 6.72 14.59 9.43
CA TRP A 378 7.67 13.89 8.57
C TRP A 378 8.89 13.42 9.34
N ILE A 379 9.53 14.28 10.12
CA ILE A 379 10.76 13.95 10.85
C ILE A 379 10.53 13.05 12.08
N ASP A 380 9.33 13.09 12.68
CA ASP A 380 8.98 12.42 13.93
C ASP A 380 7.97 11.28 13.76
N GLY A 381 8.07 10.48 12.69
CA GLY A 381 7.25 9.27 12.53
C GLY A 381 6.88 8.90 11.11
N ASN A 382 7.05 9.81 10.14
CA ASN A 382 6.78 9.54 8.72
C ASN A 382 7.98 9.90 7.84
N PHE A 383 9.18 9.58 8.30
CA PHE A 383 10.40 9.88 7.54
C PHE A 383 10.48 8.98 6.31
N PHE A 384 10.16 9.57 5.16
CA PHE A 384 10.32 8.96 3.86
C PHE A 384 11.24 9.80 2.99
N TRP A 385 12.23 9.15 2.39
CA TRP A 385 13.01 9.73 1.32
C TRP A 385 12.50 9.16 -0.02
N ILE A 386 12.19 10.06 -0.95
CA ILE A 386 11.55 9.72 -2.21
C ILE A 386 12.50 10.02 -3.35
N VAL A 387 12.65 9.06 -4.26
CA VAL A 387 13.49 9.19 -5.45
C VAL A 387 12.66 8.88 -6.68
N ASP A 388 12.57 9.85 -7.58
CA ASP A 388 11.94 9.73 -8.89
C ASP A 388 13.06 9.62 -9.95
N LEU A 389 13.18 8.45 -10.56
CA LEU A 389 14.17 8.13 -11.57
C LEU A 389 13.61 8.26 -13.00
N ASN A 390 12.36 8.70 -13.17
CA ASN A 390 11.80 8.97 -14.49
C ASN A 390 12.58 10.07 -15.19
N VAL A 391 12.92 9.86 -16.46
CA VAL A 391 13.81 10.71 -17.24
C VAL A 391 13.24 12.13 -17.42
N ASP A 392 11.96 12.25 -17.70
CA ASP A 392 11.32 13.52 -18.07
C ASP A 392 10.29 14.01 -17.05
N LYS A 393 10.13 13.28 -15.92
CA LYS A 393 9.12 13.57 -14.91
C LYS A 393 7.70 13.73 -15.47
N CYS A 394 7.43 13.11 -16.63
CA CYS A 394 6.13 13.19 -17.29
C CYS A 394 5.05 12.46 -16.50
N CYS A 395 3.81 12.88 -16.72
CA CYS A 395 2.64 12.34 -16.04
C CYS A 395 2.01 11.22 -16.86
N ASN A 396 2.65 10.06 -16.99
CA ASN A 396 2.06 8.82 -17.55
C ASN A 396 1.39 8.91 -18.95
N PHE A 397 1.67 9.95 -19.73
CA PHE A 397 1.10 10.09 -21.09
C PHE A 397 1.79 9.19 -22.12
N HIS A 398 2.99 8.69 -21.81
CA HIS A 398 3.72 7.75 -22.65
C HIS A 398 4.59 6.84 -21.78
N GLU A 399 4.96 5.71 -22.34
CA GLU A 399 5.80 4.75 -21.64
C GLU A 399 7.28 5.00 -22.01
N HIS A 400 8.10 5.06 -20.97
CA HIS A 400 9.55 5.15 -21.14
C HIS A 400 10.17 3.78 -21.34
N ARG A 401 11.19 3.72 -22.19
CA ARG A 401 12.01 2.53 -22.30
C ARG A 401 12.73 2.29 -20.97
N SER A 402 12.48 1.14 -20.37
CA SER A 402 13.20 0.71 -19.20
C SER A 402 14.61 0.28 -19.58
N ASN A 403 15.64 0.86 -18.96
CA ASN A 403 17.01 0.49 -19.18
C ASN A 403 17.48 -0.46 -18.06
N PRO A 404 18.33 -1.45 -18.39
CA PRO A 404 19.02 -2.23 -17.39
C PRO A 404 19.96 -1.35 -16.58
N GLY A 405 20.16 -1.70 -15.31
CA GLY A 405 21.07 -0.91 -14.50
C GLY A 405 21.26 -1.46 -13.09
N THR A 406 22.11 -0.76 -12.36
CA THR A 406 22.44 -1.07 -10.97
C THR A 406 22.21 0.15 -10.10
N ILE A 407 21.53 -0.05 -8.97
CA ILE A 407 21.33 0.97 -7.95
C ILE A 407 22.04 0.52 -6.68
N ASN A 408 22.91 1.37 -6.17
CA ASN A 408 23.55 1.20 -4.87
C ASN A 408 23.07 2.31 -3.93
N LEU A 409 22.90 1.98 -2.65
CA LEU A 409 22.55 2.94 -1.62
C LEU A 409 23.74 3.23 -0.72
N LYS A 410 23.93 4.50 -0.39
CA LYS A 410 24.87 4.99 0.61
C LYS A 410 24.14 5.83 1.64
N MET A 411 24.30 5.48 2.91
CA MET A 411 23.71 6.20 4.05
C MET A 411 24.73 6.29 5.17
N GLN A 412 24.80 7.44 5.84
CA GLN A 412 25.64 7.65 7.01
C GLN A 412 24.83 8.32 8.13
N THR A 413 24.93 7.79 9.34
CA THR A 413 24.39 8.39 10.57
C THR A 413 25.50 9.15 11.32
N LYS A 414 25.14 10.10 12.16
CA LYS A 414 26.08 10.86 12.99
C LYS A 414 26.75 9.96 14.04
N THR A 415 25.93 9.13 14.66
CA THR A 415 26.35 8.17 15.70
C THR A 415 26.02 6.76 15.24
N ALA A 416 26.78 5.78 15.75
CA ALA A 416 26.46 4.38 15.51
C ALA A 416 25.08 4.04 16.07
N LEU A 417 24.28 3.30 15.31
CA LEU A 417 22.93 2.91 15.73
C LEU A 417 22.96 2.10 17.02
N SER A 418 22.15 2.47 17.98
CA SER A 418 22.01 1.76 19.26
C SER A 418 21.30 0.41 19.10
N LYS A 419 20.43 0.28 18.09
CA LYS A 419 19.67 -0.93 17.77
C LYS A 419 19.71 -1.22 16.28
N THR A 420 19.55 -2.50 15.95
CA THR A 420 19.36 -2.91 14.56
C THR A 420 18.09 -2.28 14.00
N THR A 421 18.21 -1.71 12.83
CA THR A 421 17.14 -1.01 12.12
C THR A 421 16.85 -1.73 10.80
N ARG A 422 15.59 -1.79 10.43
CA ARG A 422 15.15 -2.33 9.14
C ARG A 422 14.93 -1.17 8.16
N LEU A 423 15.65 -1.18 7.05
CA LEU A 423 15.37 -0.31 5.92
C LEU A 423 14.32 -0.98 5.04
N ILE A 424 13.24 -0.27 4.79
CA ILE A 424 12.11 -0.67 3.96
C ILE A 424 12.18 0.16 2.69
N VAL A 425 12.23 -0.49 1.55
CA VAL A 425 12.31 0.16 0.25
C VAL A 425 11.10 -0.25 -0.58
N TYR A 426 10.23 0.71 -0.84
CA TYR A 426 9.15 0.57 -1.82
C TYR A 426 9.72 0.91 -3.20
N SER A 427 9.49 0.06 -4.17
CA SER A 427 9.88 0.28 -5.56
C SER A 427 8.67 0.14 -6.48
N SER A 428 8.58 0.99 -7.49
CA SER A 428 7.56 0.90 -8.54
C SER A 428 8.23 0.90 -9.91
N SER A 429 7.77 0.01 -10.78
CA SER A 429 8.22 -0.11 -12.17
C SER A 429 7.03 -0.36 -13.10
N ARG A 430 7.04 0.24 -14.28
CA ARG A 430 5.99 -0.02 -15.29
C ARG A 430 6.21 -1.38 -15.92
N GLU A 431 5.19 -2.24 -15.91
CA GLU A 431 5.22 -3.56 -16.50
C GLU A 431 4.04 -3.79 -17.44
N ARG A 432 4.15 -4.82 -18.28
CA ARG A 432 3.09 -5.24 -19.20
C ARG A 432 2.81 -6.72 -19.00
N LEU A 433 1.53 -7.05 -18.99
CA LEU A 433 1.01 -8.39 -18.98
C LEU A 433 0.31 -8.64 -20.32
N SER A 434 0.65 -9.71 -20.99
CA SER A 434 -0.01 -10.14 -22.23
C SER A 434 -0.84 -11.39 -21.95
N ILE A 435 -2.10 -11.37 -22.36
CA ILE A 435 -3.00 -12.53 -22.23
C ILE A 435 -3.48 -12.95 -23.63
N ASP A 436 -3.13 -14.15 -24.00
CA ASP A 436 -3.62 -14.77 -25.23
C ASP A 436 -5.06 -15.26 -25.02
N HIS A 437 -5.99 -14.80 -25.85
CA HIS A 437 -7.40 -15.09 -25.67
C HIS A 437 -7.78 -16.55 -25.97
N GLN A 438 -7.10 -17.20 -26.93
CA GLN A 438 -7.42 -18.57 -27.34
C GLN A 438 -6.86 -19.60 -26.36
N THR A 439 -5.60 -19.43 -25.96
CA THR A 439 -4.90 -20.41 -25.12
C THR A 439 -5.03 -20.08 -23.63
N GLY A 440 -5.44 -18.87 -23.29
CA GLY A 440 -5.41 -18.36 -21.91
C GLY A 440 -3.99 -18.18 -21.36
N LEU A 441 -2.96 -18.29 -22.21
CA LEU A 441 -1.57 -18.13 -21.79
C LEU A 441 -1.28 -16.69 -21.37
N VAL A 442 -0.73 -16.55 -20.18
CA VAL A 442 -0.35 -15.24 -19.61
C VAL A 442 1.16 -15.11 -19.59
N MET A 443 1.66 -14.03 -20.12
CA MET A 443 3.10 -13.74 -20.14
C MET A 443 3.35 -12.32 -19.65
N SER A 444 4.37 -12.15 -18.80
CA SER A 444 4.93 -10.83 -18.53
C SER A 444 5.82 -10.44 -19.70
N THR A 445 5.45 -9.40 -20.43
CA THR A 445 6.24 -8.89 -21.56
C THR A 445 7.12 -7.77 -21.09
N THR A 446 8.42 -7.99 -21.18
CA THR A 446 9.40 -6.91 -21.02
C THR A 446 9.28 -6.02 -22.25
N THR A 447 9.04 -4.71 -22.09
CA THR A 447 9.13 -3.76 -23.21
C THR A 447 10.51 -3.82 -23.81
N MET A 448 10.62 -4.30 -25.05
CA MET A 448 11.86 -4.19 -25.81
C MET A 448 12.15 -2.73 -26.17
#